data_21d96f6f00a1870e64e3ccf39e1a66bb
#
_entry.id   21d96f6f00a1870e64e3ccf39e1a66bb
#
_cell.length_a   1.000
_cell.length_b   1.000
_cell.length_c   1.000
_cell.angle_alpha   90.00
_cell.angle_beta   90.00
_cell.angle_gamma   90.00
#
_symmetry.space_group_name_H-M   'P 1'
#
loop_
_entity.id
_entity.type
_entity.pdbx_description
1 polymer ?
#
loop_
_entity_poly.entity_id
_entity_poly.type
_entity_poly.pdbx_seq_one_letter_code
_entity_poly.pdbx_strand_id
1 'polypeptide(L)'
;MKNITKLLSLALLTILSFSITSCTEEFEYTKATIPANQVYFGNNQATTIDIDKNAGSFDINVYRVDSVGDMTVPVTFTASEGNIYNVPSSITFANGKKVAPLHITYDAEKVEYGKYTGGTITLSNDGFDSTYGVGSLTFTAGATEWVPFDENNS
;
A
#
# COMPACT_ATOMS: atom_id res chain seq x y z
N MET A 1 -18.50 -31.97 72.05
CA MET A 1 -17.90 -30.78 71.42
C MET A 1 -16.67 -31.01 70.56
N LYS A 2 -15.94 -32.13 70.64
CA LYS A 2 -14.74 -32.42 69.85
C LYS A 2 -14.98 -32.78 68.36
N ASN A 3 -16.19 -33.17 67.97
CA ASN A 3 -16.46 -33.58 66.60
C ASN A 3 -16.96 -32.46 65.68
N ILE A 4 -17.46 -31.36 66.24
CA ILE A 4 -17.95 -30.22 65.45
C ILE A 4 -16.79 -29.40 64.89
N THR A 5 -15.70 -29.25 65.64
CA THR A 5 -14.49 -28.55 65.17
C THR A 5 -13.75 -29.28 64.03
N LYS A 6 -13.82 -30.61 64.03
CA LYS A 6 -13.22 -31.38 62.90
C LYS A 6 -14.05 -31.31 61.62
N LEU A 7 -15.38 -31.23 61.74
CA LEU A 7 -16.28 -31.05 60.60
C LEU A 7 -16.17 -29.64 60.01
N LEU A 8 -16.00 -28.61 60.85
CA LEU A 8 -15.81 -27.25 60.40
C LEU A 8 -14.48 -27.02 59.66
N SER A 9 -13.39 -27.68 60.16
CA SER A 9 -12.07 -27.57 59.48
C SER A 9 -12.03 -28.32 58.16
N LEU A 10 -12.79 -29.42 58.00
CA LEU A 10 -12.86 -30.15 56.75
C LEU A 10 -13.70 -29.41 55.69
N ALA A 11 -14.79 -28.71 56.12
CA ALA A 11 -15.60 -27.90 55.26
C ALA A 11 -14.89 -26.62 54.75
N LEU A 12 -14.00 -26.06 55.60
CA LEU A 12 -13.24 -24.86 55.20
C LEU A 12 -12.11 -25.21 54.20
N LEU A 13 -11.57 -26.44 54.26
CA LEU A 13 -10.53 -26.88 53.32
C LEU A 13 -11.09 -27.19 51.94
N THR A 14 -12.36 -27.60 51.84
CA THR A 14 -13.00 -27.89 50.55
C THR A 14 -13.46 -26.63 49.79
N ILE A 15 -13.64 -25.51 50.48
CA ILE A 15 -14.03 -24.22 49.82
C ILE A 15 -12.81 -23.53 49.22
N LEU A 16 -11.59 -23.80 49.69
CA LEU A 16 -10.38 -23.17 49.14
C LEU A 16 -9.86 -23.80 47.85
N SER A 17 -10.41 -24.96 47.45
CA SER A 17 -9.94 -25.67 46.25
C SER A 17 -10.64 -25.30 44.94
N PHE A 18 -11.61 -24.38 44.97
CA PHE A 18 -12.38 -23.98 43.75
C PHE A 18 -12.03 -22.63 43.16
N SER A 19 -10.97 -21.98 43.60
CA SER A 19 -10.73 -20.58 43.18
C SER A 19 -9.52 -20.38 42.24
N ILE A 20 -9.00 -21.42 41.59
CA ILE A 20 -7.96 -21.24 40.57
C ILE A 20 -8.24 -22.04 39.32
N THR A 21 -9.47 -21.89 38.77
CA THR A 21 -9.63 -21.94 37.33
C THR A 21 -9.51 -20.50 36.79
N SER A 22 -8.31 -19.95 36.88
CA SER A 22 -7.91 -18.88 36.03
C SER A 22 -8.01 -19.42 34.59
N CYS A 23 -9.00 -18.95 33.83
CA CYS A 23 -9.02 -19.06 32.40
C CYS A 23 -7.74 -18.37 31.90
N THR A 24 -6.66 -19.10 31.76
CA THR A 24 -5.62 -18.78 30.80
C THR A 24 -6.16 -19.24 29.46
N GLU A 25 -7.07 -18.47 28.86
CA GLU A 25 -7.18 -18.47 27.42
C GLU A 25 -5.84 -17.93 26.92
N GLU A 26 -4.93 -18.85 26.61
CA GLU A 26 -3.80 -18.52 25.75
C GLU A 26 -4.42 -18.03 24.43
N PHE A 27 -4.51 -16.71 24.28
CA PHE A 27 -4.71 -16.13 22.97
C PHE A 27 -3.49 -16.49 22.14
N GLU A 28 -3.55 -17.60 21.42
CA GLU A 28 -2.59 -17.86 20.36
C GLU A 28 -2.75 -16.74 19.34
N TYR A 29 -1.84 -15.81 19.42
CA TYR A 29 -1.71 -14.75 18.41
C TYR A 29 -1.24 -15.42 17.12
N THR A 30 -2.19 -15.87 16.32
CA THR A 30 -1.86 -16.34 14.98
C THR A 30 -1.37 -15.11 14.20
N LYS A 31 -0.05 -15.02 14.06
CA LYS A 31 0.57 -13.96 13.27
C LYS A 31 -0.06 -13.99 11.87
N ALA A 32 -0.76 -12.91 11.50
CA ALA A 32 -1.33 -12.80 10.17
C ALA A 32 -0.24 -13.07 9.14
N THR A 33 -0.44 -14.09 8.31
CA THR A 33 0.48 -14.39 7.22
C THR A 33 0.21 -13.38 6.12
N ILE A 34 1.12 -12.42 5.97
CA ILE A 34 1.06 -11.45 4.87
C ILE A 34 1.49 -12.22 3.62
N PRO A 35 0.68 -12.24 2.53
CA PRO A 35 1.10 -12.85 1.30
C PRO A 35 2.40 -12.23 0.80
N ALA A 36 3.42 -13.05 0.53
CA ALA A 36 4.76 -12.59 0.15
C ALA A 36 4.79 -11.77 -1.15
N ASN A 37 3.80 -11.98 -2.01
CA ASN A 37 3.74 -11.39 -3.36
C ASN A 37 2.97 -10.06 -3.43
N GLN A 38 2.74 -9.40 -2.30
CA GLN A 38 2.00 -8.14 -2.32
C GLN A 38 2.82 -7.00 -2.90
N VAL A 39 2.20 -6.31 -3.87
CA VAL A 39 2.70 -5.07 -4.45
C VAL A 39 1.66 -3.96 -4.26
N TYR A 40 2.12 -2.73 -4.10
CA TYR A 40 1.25 -1.61 -3.77
C TYR A 40 1.84 -0.27 -4.18
N PHE A 41 0.99 0.73 -4.36
CA PHE A 41 1.40 2.14 -4.36
C PHE A 41 1.37 2.66 -2.93
N GLY A 42 2.36 3.46 -2.54
CA GLY A 42 2.39 4.06 -1.20
C GLY A 42 1.18 4.98 -0.96
N ASN A 43 0.67 5.02 0.27
CA ASN A 43 -0.49 5.86 0.65
C ASN A 43 -0.24 7.37 0.46
N ASN A 44 1.01 7.79 0.40
CA ASN A 44 1.43 9.18 0.18
C ASN A 44 1.88 9.44 -1.27
N GLN A 45 1.58 8.53 -2.20
CA GLN A 45 1.89 8.72 -3.62
C GLN A 45 1.12 9.93 -4.16
N ALA A 46 1.83 10.82 -4.85
CA ALA A 46 1.19 11.97 -5.49
C ALA A 46 0.22 11.50 -6.58
N THR A 47 -0.99 12.04 -6.55
CA THR A 47 -2.05 11.79 -7.52
C THR A 47 -2.12 12.87 -8.61
N THR A 48 -1.51 14.02 -8.37
CA THR A 48 -1.30 15.07 -9.37
C THR A 48 0.20 15.25 -9.55
N ILE A 49 0.68 15.10 -10.77
CA ILE A 49 2.10 15.06 -11.11
C ILE A 49 2.41 16.17 -12.09
N ASP A 50 3.27 17.10 -11.69
CA ASP A 50 3.88 18.05 -12.59
C ASP A 50 5.01 17.38 -13.37
N ILE A 51 4.93 17.40 -14.69
CA ILE A 51 5.92 16.82 -15.60
C ILE A 51 6.68 17.91 -16.33
N ASP A 52 7.95 17.63 -16.64
CA ASP A 52 8.68 18.43 -17.64
C ASP A 52 8.15 18.07 -19.03
N LYS A 53 7.56 19.06 -19.73
CA LYS A 53 7.02 18.86 -21.08
C LYS A 53 7.99 18.13 -22.03
N ASN A 54 9.29 18.38 -21.90
CA ASN A 54 10.31 17.89 -22.82
C ASN A 54 10.99 16.58 -22.37
N ALA A 55 10.70 16.09 -21.16
CA ALA A 55 11.37 14.87 -20.65
C ALA A 55 10.90 13.60 -21.36
N GLY A 56 9.66 13.56 -21.86
CA GLY A 56 9.09 12.40 -22.56
C GLY A 56 8.71 11.23 -21.66
N SER A 57 9.02 11.30 -20.36
CA SER A 57 8.68 10.25 -19.40
C SER A 57 8.71 10.75 -17.96
N PHE A 58 8.07 9.99 -17.07
CA PHE A 58 8.18 10.10 -15.61
C PHE A 58 7.97 8.75 -14.95
N ASP A 59 8.35 8.62 -13.69
CA ASP A 59 8.26 7.38 -12.94
C ASP A 59 7.27 7.47 -11.79
N ILE A 60 6.51 6.39 -11.58
CA ILE A 60 5.71 6.16 -10.37
C ILE A 60 6.31 4.99 -9.62
N ASN A 61 6.67 5.18 -8.35
CA ASN A 61 7.23 4.10 -7.55
C ASN A 61 6.17 3.08 -7.14
N VAL A 62 6.43 1.82 -7.41
CA VAL A 62 5.66 0.67 -6.92
C VAL A 62 6.50 -0.08 -5.90
N TYR A 63 5.88 -0.54 -4.84
CA TYR A 63 6.51 -1.20 -3.72
C TYR A 63 6.07 -2.65 -3.63
N ARG A 64 6.92 -3.53 -3.06
CA ARG A 64 6.55 -4.89 -2.68
C ARG A 64 6.93 -5.18 -1.23
N VAL A 65 6.18 -6.07 -0.59
CA VAL A 65 6.38 -6.45 0.81
C VAL A 65 7.65 -7.28 0.97
N ASP A 66 7.80 -8.33 0.18
CA ASP A 66 8.99 -9.20 0.18
C ASP A 66 9.96 -8.79 -0.93
N SER A 67 11.25 -8.98 -0.70
CA SER A 67 12.31 -8.67 -1.68
C SER A 67 13.01 -9.92 -2.24
N VAL A 68 12.54 -11.11 -1.89
CA VAL A 68 13.16 -12.37 -2.34
C VAL A 68 12.76 -12.70 -3.78
N GLY A 69 13.77 -13.01 -4.59
CA GLY A 69 13.59 -13.38 -5.99
C GLY A 69 13.24 -12.21 -6.93
N ASP A 70 13.35 -12.47 -8.22
CA ASP A 70 12.79 -11.59 -9.25
C ASP A 70 11.29 -11.77 -9.30
N MET A 71 10.55 -10.68 -9.54
CA MET A 71 9.09 -10.70 -9.56
C MET A 71 8.57 -9.78 -10.65
N THR A 72 7.70 -10.29 -11.53
CA THR A 72 6.99 -9.49 -12.53
C THR A 72 5.51 -9.50 -12.22
N VAL A 73 4.92 -8.29 -12.19
CA VAL A 73 3.53 -8.07 -11.85
C VAL A 73 2.81 -7.44 -13.03
N PRO A 74 1.67 -8.01 -13.47
CA PRO A 74 0.85 -7.38 -14.50
C PRO A 74 0.27 -6.06 -14.01
N VAL A 75 0.23 -5.09 -14.93
CA VAL A 75 -0.32 -3.76 -14.72
C VAL A 75 -1.44 -3.53 -15.71
N THR A 76 -2.58 -3.06 -15.24
CA THR A 76 -3.69 -2.62 -16.07
C THR A 76 -3.82 -1.11 -15.98
N PHE A 77 -3.99 -0.45 -17.12
CA PHE A 77 -4.21 0.99 -17.18
C PHE A 77 -5.56 1.28 -17.85
N THR A 78 -6.42 2.00 -17.13
CA THR A 78 -7.68 2.53 -17.63
C THR A 78 -7.51 4.03 -17.85
N ALA A 79 -7.33 4.42 -19.09
CA ALA A 79 -7.09 5.80 -19.48
C ALA A 79 -8.34 6.69 -19.29
N SER A 80 -8.15 7.93 -18.85
CA SER A 80 -9.17 8.97 -18.92
C SER A 80 -9.27 9.56 -20.33
N GLU A 81 -10.34 10.32 -20.59
CA GLU A 81 -10.49 11.06 -21.84
C GLU A 81 -9.31 12.01 -22.07
N GLY A 82 -8.83 12.06 -23.30
CA GLY A 82 -7.69 12.91 -23.67
C GLY A 82 -6.35 12.44 -23.15
N ASN A 83 -6.24 11.21 -22.65
CA ASN A 83 -4.97 10.65 -22.18
C ASN A 83 -3.89 10.63 -23.27
N ILE A 84 -2.68 11.03 -22.88
CA ILE A 84 -1.47 11.06 -23.73
C ILE A 84 -0.37 10.12 -23.22
N TYR A 85 -0.59 9.44 -22.10
CA TYR A 85 0.39 8.60 -21.42
C TYR A 85 0.31 7.16 -21.87
N ASN A 86 1.49 6.53 -22.02
CA ASN A 86 1.66 5.11 -22.27
C ASN A 86 2.22 4.44 -21.01
N VAL A 87 1.40 3.61 -20.36
CA VAL A 87 1.73 2.89 -19.15
C VAL A 87 2.12 1.46 -19.52
N PRO A 88 3.26 0.92 -19.04
CA PRO A 88 3.66 -0.46 -19.29
C PRO A 88 2.61 -1.45 -18.78
N SER A 89 2.44 -2.57 -19.47
CA SER A 89 1.52 -3.65 -19.05
C SER A 89 2.07 -4.56 -17.93
N SER A 90 3.30 -4.33 -17.48
CA SER A 90 3.91 -5.04 -16.36
C SER A 90 5.02 -4.22 -15.71
N ILE A 91 5.33 -4.54 -14.45
CA ILE A 91 6.48 -4.03 -13.71
C ILE A 91 7.31 -5.18 -13.17
N THR A 92 8.63 -5.06 -13.20
CA THR A 92 9.56 -6.09 -12.73
C THR A 92 10.40 -5.58 -11.56
N PHE A 93 10.44 -6.35 -10.48
CA PHE A 93 11.31 -6.14 -9.34
C PHE A 93 12.47 -7.12 -9.41
N ALA A 94 13.69 -6.61 -9.38
CA ALA A 94 14.87 -7.44 -9.25
C ALA A 94 15.01 -8.01 -7.83
N ASN A 95 15.64 -9.16 -7.70
CA ASN A 95 15.95 -9.78 -6.41
C ASN A 95 16.61 -8.77 -5.44
N GLY A 96 16.17 -8.74 -4.21
CA GLY A 96 16.65 -7.83 -3.17
C GLY A 96 16.05 -6.42 -3.24
N LYS A 97 15.26 -6.06 -4.25
CA LYS A 97 14.64 -4.75 -4.39
C LYS A 97 13.20 -4.75 -3.91
N LYS A 98 12.85 -3.83 -3.05
CA LYS A 98 11.48 -3.59 -2.57
C LYS A 98 10.74 -2.50 -3.32
N VAL A 99 11.43 -1.77 -4.18
CA VAL A 99 10.87 -0.66 -4.97
C VAL A 99 11.28 -0.85 -6.42
N ALA A 100 10.35 -0.63 -7.33
CA ALA A 100 10.61 -0.56 -8.76
C ALA A 100 9.88 0.66 -9.34
N PRO A 101 10.49 1.42 -10.28
CA PRO A 101 9.82 2.49 -10.99
C PRO A 101 8.91 1.91 -12.08
N LEU A 102 7.66 2.34 -12.12
CA LEU A 102 6.79 2.17 -13.26
C LEU A 102 7.04 3.33 -14.21
N HIS A 103 7.76 3.06 -15.29
CA HIS A 103 8.21 4.06 -16.25
C HIS A 103 7.12 4.40 -17.24
N ILE A 104 6.51 5.58 -17.13
CA ILE A 104 5.42 6.07 -17.96
C ILE A 104 5.98 7.02 -19.00
N THR A 105 5.66 6.78 -20.29
CA THR A 105 6.13 7.61 -21.39
C THR A 105 4.99 8.45 -21.98
N TYR A 106 5.36 9.55 -22.64
CA TYR A 106 4.43 10.41 -23.35
C TYR A 106 5.11 11.11 -24.53
N ASP A 107 4.29 11.57 -25.47
CA ASP A 107 4.74 12.39 -26.56
C ASP A 107 4.77 13.87 -26.14
N ALA A 108 5.95 14.47 -26.11
CA ALA A 108 6.16 15.84 -25.69
C ALA A 108 5.33 16.86 -26.54
N GLU A 109 5.08 16.53 -27.82
CA GLU A 109 4.32 17.41 -28.71
C GLU A 109 2.82 17.46 -28.34
N LYS A 110 2.32 16.43 -27.63
CA LYS A 110 0.93 16.35 -27.16
C LYS A 110 0.70 16.99 -25.79
N VAL A 111 1.77 17.37 -25.11
CA VAL A 111 1.66 18.03 -23.80
C VAL A 111 1.26 19.49 -24.00
N GLU A 112 0.08 19.84 -23.52
CA GLU A 112 -0.44 21.21 -23.46
C GLU A 112 -0.25 21.75 -22.03
N TYR A 113 0.28 22.96 -21.90
CA TYR A 113 0.43 23.59 -20.60
C TYR A 113 -0.94 23.82 -19.93
N GLY A 114 -1.00 23.54 -18.62
CA GLY A 114 -2.22 23.67 -17.81
C GLY A 114 -3.26 22.58 -18.03
N LYS A 115 -3.00 21.62 -18.94
CA LYS A 115 -3.90 20.50 -19.19
C LYS A 115 -3.38 19.23 -18.50
N TYR A 116 -4.16 18.71 -17.56
CA TYR A 116 -3.86 17.50 -16.83
C TYR A 116 -4.77 16.37 -17.29
N THR A 117 -4.17 15.26 -17.70
CA THR A 117 -4.86 14.03 -18.09
C THR A 117 -4.20 12.84 -17.41
N GLY A 118 -4.78 11.65 -17.47
CA GLY A 118 -4.19 10.47 -16.82
C GLY A 118 -5.11 9.27 -16.87
N GLY A 119 -5.34 8.66 -15.72
CA GLY A 119 -6.19 7.47 -15.59
C GLY A 119 -5.91 6.70 -14.32
N THR A 120 -6.38 5.47 -14.30
CA THR A 120 -6.22 4.57 -13.16
C THR A 120 -5.30 3.41 -13.53
N ILE A 121 -4.24 3.24 -12.76
CA ILE A 121 -3.32 2.12 -12.82
C ILE A 121 -3.74 1.12 -11.76
N THR A 122 -3.88 -0.15 -12.14
CA THR A 122 -4.22 -1.25 -11.21
C THR A 122 -3.13 -2.31 -11.29
N LEU A 123 -2.61 -2.71 -10.14
CA LEU A 123 -1.66 -3.81 -9.98
C LEU A 123 -2.43 -5.11 -9.77
N SER A 124 -2.10 -6.16 -10.53
CA SER A 124 -2.68 -7.48 -10.31
C SER A 124 -2.02 -8.13 -9.11
N ASN A 125 -2.77 -8.22 -8.01
CA ASN A 125 -2.35 -8.80 -6.75
C ASN A 125 -3.33 -9.87 -6.30
N ASP A 126 -2.81 -11.07 -6.01
CA ASP A 126 -3.56 -12.08 -5.30
C ASP A 126 -3.47 -11.80 -3.78
N GLY A 127 -4.61 -11.59 -3.13
CA GLY A 127 -4.67 -11.39 -1.68
C GLY A 127 -4.12 -10.04 -1.21
N PHE A 128 -4.44 -8.94 -1.91
CA PHE A 128 -4.03 -7.59 -1.55
C PHE A 128 -4.50 -7.21 -0.13
N ASP A 129 -3.56 -6.68 0.67
CA ASP A 129 -3.83 -6.12 1.99
C ASP A 129 -3.53 -4.60 1.98
N SER A 130 -4.55 -3.80 2.27
CA SER A 130 -4.47 -2.34 2.28
C SER A 130 -3.59 -1.75 3.40
N THR A 131 -3.05 -2.58 4.29
CA THR A 131 -2.17 -2.15 5.39
C THR A 131 -0.93 -1.39 4.90
N TYR A 132 -0.40 -1.75 3.72
CA TYR A 132 0.84 -1.19 3.19
C TYR A 132 0.63 -0.06 2.19
N GLY A 133 -0.54 0.03 1.57
CA GLY A 133 -0.83 1.00 0.53
C GLY A 133 -2.08 0.64 -0.26
N VAL A 134 -2.13 1.07 -1.52
CA VAL A 134 -3.28 0.84 -2.41
C VAL A 134 -2.88 0.01 -3.63
N GLY A 135 -3.76 -0.89 -4.08
CA GLY A 135 -3.55 -1.71 -5.28
C GLY A 135 -3.86 -0.98 -6.57
N SER A 136 -4.59 0.13 -6.50
CA SER A 136 -4.92 0.99 -7.63
C SER A 136 -4.59 2.44 -7.34
N LEU A 137 -4.02 3.14 -8.30
CA LEU A 137 -3.68 4.55 -8.22
C LEU A 137 -4.35 5.30 -9.37
N THR A 138 -5.22 6.24 -9.05
CA THR A 138 -5.71 7.21 -10.02
C THR A 138 -4.79 8.42 -10.00
N PHE A 139 -4.25 8.79 -11.16
CA PHE A 139 -3.38 9.95 -11.29
C PHE A 139 -3.81 10.86 -12.43
N THR A 140 -3.43 12.12 -12.33
CA THR A 140 -3.39 13.08 -13.42
C THR A 140 -1.98 13.66 -13.50
N ALA A 141 -1.50 13.86 -14.72
CA ALA A 141 -0.20 14.48 -14.95
C ALA A 141 -0.33 15.53 -16.04
N GLY A 142 0.48 16.56 -15.96
CA GLY A 142 0.49 17.67 -16.90
C GLY A 142 1.65 18.61 -16.64
N ALA A 143 1.92 19.51 -17.57
CA ALA A 143 2.97 20.51 -17.43
C ALA A 143 2.37 21.86 -17.02
N THR A 144 3.01 22.49 -16.02
CA THR A 144 2.68 23.88 -15.66
C THR A 144 3.60 24.81 -16.41
N GLU A 145 3.04 25.84 -17.05
CA GLU A 145 3.85 26.92 -17.63
C GLU A 145 4.40 27.79 -16.49
N TRP A 146 5.72 27.84 -16.38
CA TRP A 146 6.34 28.77 -15.46
C TRP A 146 6.38 30.16 -16.11
N VAL A 147 5.47 31.06 -15.68
CA VAL A 147 5.50 32.47 -16.06
C VAL A 147 6.36 33.20 -15.04
N PRO A 148 7.52 33.78 -15.44
CA PRO A 148 8.30 34.62 -14.53
C PRO A 148 7.43 35.73 -13.96
N PHE A 149 7.55 36.00 -12.67
CA PHE A 149 6.90 37.15 -12.06
C PHE A 149 7.43 38.43 -12.72
N ASP A 150 6.55 39.16 -13.43
CA ASP A 150 6.87 40.47 -14.01
C ASP A 150 6.41 41.54 -13.04
N GLU A 151 7.35 42.24 -12.43
CA GLU A 151 7.10 43.34 -11.48
C GLU A 151 6.33 44.52 -12.11
N ASN A 152 6.18 44.52 -13.46
CA ASN A 152 5.47 45.57 -14.19
C ASN A 152 3.98 45.27 -14.40
N ASN A 153 3.48 44.11 -13.92
CA ASN A 153 2.11 43.66 -14.15
C ASN A 153 1.28 43.57 -12.86
N SER A 154 1.57 44.41 -11.87
CA SER A 154 0.85 44.54 -10.60
C SER A 154 -0.17 45.70 -10.63
#